data_b799ad3b6aee282657220a999ef30886
#
_entry.id   b799ad3b6aee282657220a999ef30886
#
_cell.length_a   1.000
_cell.length_b   1.000
_cell.length_c   1.000
_cell.angle_alpha   90.00
_cell.angle_beta   90.00
_cell.angle_gamma   90.00
#
_symmetry.space_group_name_H-M   'P 1'
#
loop_
_entity.id
_entity.type
_entity.pdbx_description
1 polymer ?
#
loop_
_entity_poly.entity_id
_entity_poly.type
_entity_poly.pdbx_seq_one_letter_code
_entity_poly.pdbx_strand_id
1 'polypeptide(L)'
;MATYKKRGFKPKNKAEQQQFDEQESTTAEVFSTLDESASRSEEWVAKNQNIILGIIGVVAIGVLGYLAYNQFIQAPKEESAANEMYYPQQYFDQAVNSPTQKDSLFTLALEGAEGKYGFLEIIEEYNGTKAANLAHYSAGMAYLNMNEYEKAVDYLEDFSSDDAVLGALSKGGLGDAFMQLGQAADALGYYEQAISHNANEFTTPKFLYKAGITALELNQNDKALGYFQRIKDEFSKSDEAQTIDAFIGMAKSGN
;
A
#
# COMPACT_ATOMS: atom_id res chain seq x y z
N MET A 1 -36.15 -33.70 29.99
CA MET A 1 -34.99 -33.47 30.85
C MET A 1 -34.55 -34.83 31.36
N ALA A 2 -33.45 -35.36 30.91
CA ALA A 2 -32.93 -36.66 31.33
C ALA A 2 -31.88 -36.42 32.44
N THR A 3 -32.28 -36.76 33.66
CA THR A 3 -31.41 -36.73 34.82
C THR A 3 -30.45 -37.94 34.77
N TYR A 4 -29.22 -37.69 34.41
CA TYR A 4 -28.15 -38.68 34.43
C TYR A 4 -27.68 -38.91 35.87
N LYS A 5 -28.18 -39.98 36.53
CA LYS A 5 -27.68 -40.44 37.82
C LYS A 5 -26.40 -41.29 37.58
N LYS A 6 -25.25 -40.73 37.89
CA LYS A 6 -23.97 -41.46 37.90
C LYS A 6 -24.03 -42.55 39.00
N ARG A 7 -24.08 -43.85 38.63
CA ARG A 7 -24.02 -45.00 39.53
C ARG A 7 -22.60 -45.23 40.01
N GLY A 8 -22.36 -45.12 41.32
CA GLY A 8 -21.41 -45.95 42.01
C GLY A 8 -20.01 -45.41 42.23
N PHE A 9 -19.86 -44.26 42.88
CA PHE A 9 -18.65 -44.06 43.69
C PHE A 9 -19.09 -43.85 45.15
N LYS A 10 -18.72 -44.77 46.06
CA LYS A 10 -18.89 -44.59 47.50
C LYS A 10 -17.50 -44.29 48.07
N PRO A 11 -17.27 -43.14 48.66
CA PRO A 11 -16.00 -42.82 49.29
C PRO A 11 -15.70 -43.79 50.43
N LYS A 12 -14.44 -44.29 50.48
CA LYS A 12 -14.01 -45.28 51.45
C LYS A 12 -13.58 -44.68 52.79
N ASN A 13 -13.28 -43.36 52.84
CA ASN A 13 -12.82 -42.67 54.04
C ASN A 13 -13.38 -41.25 54.13
N LYS A 14 -13.44 -40.71 55.37
CA LYS A 14 -13.91 -39.36 55.66
C LYS A 14 -13.14 -38.25 54.91
N ALA A 15 -11.86 -38.49 54.60
CA ALA A 15 -11.02 -37.59 53.82
C ALA A 15 -11.37 -37.57 52.30
N GLU A 16 -11.72 -38.76 51.72
CA GLU A 16 -12.20 -38.86 50.35
C GLU A 16 -13.59 -38.20 50.18
N GLN A 17 -14.42 -38.26 51.22
CA GLN A 17 -15.72 -37.63 51.25
C GLN A 17 -15.60 -36.10 51.28
N GLN A 18 -14.65 -35.58 52.06
CA GLN A 18 -14.38 -34.15 52.10
C GLN A 18 -13.81 -33.62 50.77
N GLN A 19 -12.93 -34.34 50.10
CA GLN A 19 -12.43 -33.97 48.79
C GLN A 19 -13.50 -34.03 47.69
N PHE A 20 -14.45 -34.97 47.81
CA PHE A 20 -15.59 -35.05 46.87
C PHE A 20 -16.57 -33.93 47.09
N ASP A 21 -16.89 -33.58 48.33
CA ASP A 21 -17.77 -32.48 48.69
C ASP A 21 -17.15 -31.11 48.34
N GLU A 22 -15.83 -30.94 48.49
CA GLU A 22 -15.11 -29.73 48.02
C GLU A 22 -15.09 -29.62 46.50
N GLN A 23 -14.88 -30.71 45.75
CA GLN A 23 -14.92 -30.69 44.29
C GLN A 23 -16.32 -30.47 43.75
N GLU A 24 -17.34 -31.04 44.38
CA GLU A 24 -18.75 -30.82 43.98
C GLU A 24 -19.21 -29.39 44.33
N SER A 25 -18.74 -28.82 45.47
CA SER A 25 -19.01 -27.45 45.87
C SER A 25 -18.34 -26.43 44.94
N THR A 26 -17.06 -26.65 44.57
CA THR A 26 -16.35 -25.76 43.61
C THR A 26 -16.96 -25.83 42.20
N THR A 27 -17.37 -27.01 41.75
CA THR A 27 -18.03 -27.14 40.45
C THR A 27 -19.42 -26.50 40.47
N ALA A 28 -20.21 -26.66 41.54
CA ALA A 28 -21.51 -26.03 41.71
C ALA A 28 -21.37 -24.50 41.82
N GLU A 29 -20.34 -23.99 42.47
CA GLU A 29 -20.05 -22.58 42.64
C GLU A 29 -19.64 -21.93 41.28
N VAL A 30 -18.82 -22.62 40.48
CA VAL A 30 -18.47 -22.20 39.11
C VAL A 30 -19.71 -22.19 38.22
N PHE A 31 -20.56 -23.21 38.26
CA PHE A 31 -21.81 -23.22 37.49
C PHE A 31 -22.79 -22.16 37.94
N SER A 32 -22.90 -21.89 39.25
CA SER A 32 -23.80 -20.81 39.75
C SER A 32 -23.29 -19.42 39.38
N THR A 33 -21.97 -19.18 39.40
CA THR A 33 -21.35 -17.92 38.93
C THR A 33 -21.47 -17.72 37.43
N LEU A 34 -21.40 -18.78 36.63
CA LEU A 34 -21.67 -18.73 35.19
C LEU A 34 -23.13 -18.46 34.89
N ASP A 35 -24.05 -19.08 35.62
CA ASP A 35 -25.49 -18.90 35.45
C ASP A 35 -25.93 -17.49 35.91
N GLU A 36 -25.34 -16.96 37.00
CA GLU A 36 -25.58 -15.59 37.46
C GLU A 36 -25.00 -14.55 36.46
N SER A 37 -23.81 -14.80 35.90
CA SER A 37 -23.24 -13.91 34.89
C SER A 37 -23.98 -13.97 33.55
N ALA A 38 -24.49 -15.14 33.15
CA ALA A 38 -25.35 -15.30 31.98
C ALA A 38 -26.69 -14.56 32.19
N SER A 39 -27.33 -14.73 33.35
CA SER A 39 -28.57 -14.07 33.71
C SER A 39 -28.44 -12.53 33.73
N ARG A 40 -27.36 -12.01 34.30
CA ARG A 40 -27.06 -10.55 34.27
C ARG A 40 -26.85 -10.03 32.85
N SER A 41 -26.19 -10.80 32.01
CA SER A 41 -26.00 -10.44 30.60
C SER A 41 -27.32 -10.43 29.83
N GLU A 42 -28.17 -11.42 30.06
CA GLU A 42 -29.53 -11.50 29.48
C GLU A 42 -30.42 -10.33 29.94
N GLU A 43 -30.44 -10.01 31.24
CA GLU A 43 -31.17 -8.86 31.76
C GLU A 43 -30.69 -7.54 31.19
N TRP A 44 -29.36 -7.36 31.05
CA TRP A 44 -28.80 -6.16 30.48
C TRP A 44 -29.16 -6.01 28.99
N VAL A 45 -29.08 -7.11 28.23
CA VAL A 45 -29.48 -7.13 26.80
C VAL A 45 -30.98 -6.83 26.67
N ALA A 46 -31.83 -7.48 27.48
CA ALA A 46 -33.26 -7.26 27.46
C ALA A 46 -33.64 -5.81 27.80
N LYS A 47 -32.98 -5.23 28.82
CA LYS A 47 -33.20 -3.82 29.22
C LYS A 47 -32.78 -2.82 28.17
N ASN A 48 -31.70 -3.14 27.39
CA ASN A 48 -31.15 -2.25 26.38
C ASN A 48 -31.51 -2.67 24.94
N GLN A 49 -32.41 -3.63 24.77
CA GLN A 49 -32.78 -4.20 23.47
C GLN A 49 -33.09 -3.13 22.40
N ASN A 50 -33.87 -2.11 22.74
CA ASN A 50 -34.22 -1.06 21.79
C ASN A 50 -33.04 -0.20 21.37
N ILE A 51 -32.09 0.05 22.27
CA ILE A 51 -30.86 0.78 21.98
C ILE A 51 -29.95 -0.08 21.09
N ILE A 52 -29.80 -1.36 21.42
CA ILE A 52 -29.00 -2.31 20.62
C ILE A 52 -29.57 -2.42 19.22
N LEU A 53 -30.88 -2.62 19.08
CA LEU A 53 -31.57 -2.67 17.78
C LEU A 53 -31.44 -1.35 17.01
N GLY A 54 -31.49 -0.21 17.70
CA GLY A 54 -31.28 1.11 17.11
C GLY A 54 -29.85 1.24 16.53
N ILE A 55 -28.82 0.84 17.29
CA ILE A 55 -27.44 0.87 16.85
C ILE A 55 -27.24 -0.07 15.65
N ILE A 56 -27.76 -1.30 15.72
CA ILE A 56 -27.70 -2.27 14.61
C ILE A 56 -28.38 -1.69 13.36
N GLY A 57 -29.54 -1.05 13.52
CA GLY A 57 -30.26 -0.41 12.42
C GLY A 57 -29.45 0.71 11.76
N VAL A 58 -28.83 1.59 12.54
CA VAL A 58 -27.96 2.67 12.02
C VAL A 58 -26.76 2.10 11.27
N VAL A 59 -26.10 1.09 11.84
CA VAL A 59 -24.98 0.42 11.18
C VAL A 59 -25.42 -0.25 9.89
N ALA A 60 -26.57 -0.95 9.90
CA ALA A 60 -27.09 -1.61 8.70
C ALA A 60 -27.43 -0.59 7.59
N ILE A 61 -28.07 0.53 7.92
CA ILE A 61 -28.34 1.61 6.96
C ILE A 61 -27.05 2.20 6.41
N GLY A 62 -26.03 2.42 7.24
CA GLY A 62 -24.72 2.89 6.82
C GLY A 62 -24.05 1.94 5.83
N VAL A 63 -24.05 0.64 6.14
CA VAL A 63 -23.48 -0.40 5.26
C VAL A 63 -24.25 -0.49 3.94
N LEU A 64 -25.58 -0.52 3.99
CA LEU A 64 -26.41 -0.58 2.77
C LEU A 64 -26.23 0.68 1.91
N GLY A 65 -26.15 1.85 2.53
CA GLY A 65 -25.87 3.12 1.84
C GLY A 65 -24.50 3.11 1.15
N TYR A 66 -23.47 2.61 1.84
CA TYR A 66 -22.15 2.45 1.27
C TYR A 66 -22.13 1.47 0.08
N LEU A 67 -22.78 0.31 0.22
CA LEU A 67 -22.86 -0.68 -0.85
C LEU A 67 -23.61 -0.12 -2.08
N ALA A 68 -24.73 0.59 -1.85
CA ALA A 68 -25.48 1.23 -2.92
C ALA A 68 -24.65 2.30 -3.63
N TYR A 69 -23.96 3.18 -2.89
CA TYR A 69 -23.06 4.17 -3.45
C TYR A 69 -21.96 3.51 -4.31
N ASN A 70 -21.31 2.46 -3.76
CA ASN A 70 -20.25 1.77 -4.46
C ASN A 70 -20.75 1.10 -5.76
N GLN A 71 -21.93 0.44 -5.71
CA GLN A 71 -22.48 -0.30 -6.85
C GLN A 71 -23.05 0.63 -7.94
N PHE A 72 -23.73 1.72 -7.56
CA PHE A 72 -24.49 2.53 -8.52
C PHE A 72 -23.76 3.83 -8.94
N ILE A 73 -22.77 4.27 -8.19
CA ILE A 73 -22.03 5.52 -8.48
C ILE A 73 -20.57 5.21 -8.75
N GLN A 74 -19.87 4.58 -7.79
CA GLN A 74 -18.43 4.40 -7.90
C GLN A 74 -18.05 3.38 -8.99
N ALA A 75 -18.71 2.23 -9.06
CA ALA A 75 -18.36 1.20 -10.02
C ALA A 75 -18.56 1.65 -11.49
N PRO A 76 -19.69 2.27 -11.89
CA PRO A 76 -19.82 2.83 -13.25
C PRO A 76 -18.81 3.94 -13.55
N LYS A 77 -18.49 4.79 -12.55
CA LYS A 77 -17.48 5.84 -12.70
C LYS A 77 -16.09 5.23 -12.96
N GLU A 78 -15.73 4.19 -12.22
CA GLU A 78 -14.47 3.45 -12.38
C GLU A 78 -14.37 2.80 -13.77
N GLU A 79 -15.44 2.15 -14.24
CA GLU A 79 -15.49 1.54 -15.57
C GLU A 79 -15.33 2.58 -16.68
N SER A 80 -16.03 3.71 -16.58
CA SER A 80 -15.90 4.81 -17.54
C SER A 80 -14.48 5.36 -17.55
N ALA A 81 -13.91 5.65 -16.39
CA ALA A 81 -12.56 6.14 -16.26
C ALA A 81 -11.51 5.18 -16.85
N ALA A 82 -11.67 3.87 -16.59
CA ALA A 82 -10.77 2.86 -17.13
C ALA A 82 -10.84 2.77 -18.66
N ASN A 83 -12.02 2.96 -19.26
CA ASN A 83 -12.19 2.99 -20.72
C ASN A 83 -11.52 4.24 -21.34
N GLU A 84 -11.62 5.41 -20.69
CA GLU A 84 -10.99 6.63 -21.18
C GLU A 84 -9.45 6.57 -21.12
N MET A 85 -8.86 5.76 -20.25
CA MET A 85 -7.40 5.57 -20.19
C MET A 85 -6.78 4.98 -21.46
N TYR A 86 -7.58 4.37 -22.36
CA TYR A 86 -7.07 3.67 -23.53
C TYR A 86 -6.26 4.57 -24.48
N TYR A 87 -6.81 5.73 -24.86
CA TYR A 87 -6.16 6.62 -25.81
C TYR A 87 -4.92 7.31 -25.26
N PRO A 88 -4.95 7.94 -24.07
CA PRO A 88 -3.76 8.57 -23.54
C PRO A 88 -2.65 7.55 -23.27
N GLN A 89 -2.99 6.32 -22.86
CA GLN A 89 -2.00 5.25 -22.70
C GLN A 89 -1.34 4.88 -24.03
N GLN A 90 -2.11 4.80 -25.14
CA GLN A 90 -1.55 4.56 -26.46
C GLN A 90 -0.56 5.67 -26.89
N TYR A 91 -0.91 6.95 -26.69
CA TYR A 91 -0.02 8.05 -27.01
C TYR A 91 1.25 8.01 -26.15
N PHE A 92 1.11 7.70 -24.87
CA PHE A 92 2.23 7.55 -23.96
C PHE A 92 3.18 6.43 -24.43
N ASP A 93 2.66 5.25 -24.73
CA ASP A 93 3.45 4.12 -25.21
C ASP A 93 4.16 4.42 -26.53
N GLN A 94 3.50 5.14 -27.44
CA GLN A 94 4.11 5.61 -28.68
C GLN A 94 5.23 6.63 -28.41
N ALA A 95 5.03 7.55 -27.46
CA ALA A 95 6.02 8.56 -27.08
C ALA A 95 7.32 7.93 -26.56
N VAL A 96 7.20 6.91 -25.71
CA VAL A 96 8.35 6.16 -25.16
C VAL A 96 9.15 5.49 -26.26
N ASN A 97 8.50 5.03 -27.34
CA ASN A 97 9.13 4.29 -28.45
C ASN A 97 9.49 5.16 -29.66
N SER A 98 9.22 6.48 -29.65
CA SER A 98 9.40 7.37 -30.78
C SER A 98 10.33 8.55 -30.47
N PRO A 99 11.64 8.44 -30.63
CA PRO A 99 12.58 9.49 -30.24
C PRO A 99 12.34 10.86 -30.91
N THR A 100 11.78 10.87 -32.13
CA THR A 100 11.62 12.11 -32.93
C THR A 100 10.29 12.84 -32.69
N GLN A 101 9.28 12.18 -32.12
CA GLN A 101 7.96 12.75 -31.87
C GLN A 101 7.58 12.70 -30.39
N LYS A 102 8.54 12.44 -29.53
CA LYS A 102 8.36 12.16 -28.11
C LYS A 102 7.51 13.24 -27.43
N ASP A 103 7.90 14.50 -27.50
CA ASP A 103 7.21 15.59 -26.79
C ASP A 103 5.80 15.80 -27.30
N SER A 104 5.59 15.74 -28.63
CA SER A 104 4.26 15.87 -29.21
C SER A 104 3.32 14.74 -28.78
N LEU A 105 3.80 13.51 -28.72
CA LEU A 105 3.01 12.36 -28.29
C LEU A 105 2.71 12.40 -26.79
N PHE A 106 3.64 12.84 -25.96
CA PHE A 106 3.37 13.07 -24.55
C PHE A 106 2.34 14.20 -24.34
N THR A 107 2.39 15.26 -25.13
CA THR A 107 1.36 16.31 -25.08
C THR A 107 -0.03 15.75 -25.43
N LEU A 108 -0.13 14.89 -26.47
CA LEU A 108 -1.39 14.22 -26.79
C LEU A 108 -1.85 13.25 -25.68
N ALA A 109 -0.93 12.58 -25.01
CA ALA A 109 -1.26 11.72 -23.85
C ALA A 109 -1.79 12.55 -22.67
N LEU A 110 -1.20 13.73 -22.44
CA LEU A 110 -1.59 14.61 -21.34
C LEU A 110 -2.92 15.33 -21.62
N GLU A 111 -3.05 15.96 -22.76
CA GLU A 111 -4.15 16.87 -23.09
C GLU A 111 -5.30 16.20 -23.85
N GLY A 112 -5.06 15.01 -24.40
CA GLY A 112 -6.01 14.32 -25.27
C GLY A 112 -5.98 14.81 -26.70
N ALA A 113 -6.75 14.16 -27.57
CA ALA A 113 -6.89 14.53 -28.99
C ALA A 113 -8.21 13.98 -29.55
N GLU A 114 -8.70 14.62 -30.62
CA GLU A 114 -9.89 14.17 -31.39
C GLU A 114 -11.14 13.95 -30.52
N GLY A 115 -11.30 14.73 -29.45
CA GLY A 115 -12.43 14.63 -28.52
C GLY A 115 -12.31 13.43 -27.56
N LYS A 116 -11.10 12.87 -27.41
CA LYS A 116 -10.76 11.87 -26.40
C LYS A 116 -9.98 12.50 -25.26
N TYR A 117 -10.24 12.04 -24.04
CA TYR A 117 -9.59 12.54 -22.84
C TYR A 117 -8.10 12.22 -22.84
N GLY A 118 -7.32 13.19 -22.36
CA GLY A 118 -5.95 12.98 -21.92
C GLY A 118 -5.90 12.61 -20.44
N PHE A 119 -4.69 12.32 -19.92
CA PHE A 119 -4.53 12.02 -18.50
C PHE A 119 -5.02 13.14 -17.59
N LEU A 120 -4.82 14.42 -17.98
CA LEU A 120 -5.21 15.56 -17.15
C LEU A 120 -6.74 15.65 -16.98
N GLU A 121 -7.49 15.44 -18.04
CA GLU A 121 -8.95 15.46 -18.01
C GLU A 121 -9.51 14.25 -17.24
N ILE A 122 -8.88 13.07 -17.36
CA ILE A 122 -9.23 11.89 -16.57
C ILE A 122 -9.02 12.13 -15.07
N ILE A 123 -7.95 12.79 -14.68
CA ILE A 123 -7.67 13.15 -13.29
C ILE A 123 -8.78 14.05 -12.74
N GLU A 124 -9.20 15.07 -13.51
CA GLU A 124 -10.21 16.02 -13.10
C GLU A 124 -11.61 15.37 -13.01
N GLU A 125 -12.07 14.75 -14.10
CA GLU A 125 -13.43 14.25 -14.24
C GLU A 125 -13.69 12.98 -13.41
N TYR A 126 -12.68 12.12 -13.29
CA TYR A 126 -12.80 10.83 -12.61
C TYR A 126 -12.06 10.76 -11.29
N ASN A 127 -11.84 11.89 -10.65
CA ASN A 127 -11.18 11.96 -9.34
C ASN A 127 -11.76 10.93 -8.36
N GLY A 128 -10.88 10.24 -7.61
CA GLY A 128 -11.24 9.20 -6.65
C GLY A 128 -11.42 7.80 -7.27
N THR A 129 -11.15 7.63 -8.57
CA THR A 129 -11.07 6.31 -9.23
C THR A 129 -9.63 5.81 -9.26
N LYS A 130 -9.46 4.50 -9.42
CA LYS A 130 -8.13 3.89 -9.63
C LYS A 130 -7.51 4.34 -10.96
N ALA A 131 -8.34 4.54 -11.98
CA ALA A 131 -7.90 5.03 -13.28
C ALA A 131 -7.33 6.45 -13.17
N ALA A 132 -8.00 7.37 -12.46
CA ALA A 132 -7.49 8.72 -12.21
C ALA A 132 -6.19 8.68 -11.38
N ASN A 133 -6.11 7.80 -10.37
CA ASN A 133 -4.85 7.61 -9.64
C ASN A 133 -3.72 7.12 -10.56
N LEU A 134 -3.98 6.18 -11.47
CA LEU A 134 -2.99 5.73 -12.46
C LEU A 134 -2.65 6.84 -13.46
N ALA A 135 -3.62 7.69 -13.82
CA ALA A 135 -3.40 8.85 -14.69
C ALA A 135 -2.42 9.86 -14.04
N HIS A 136 -2.46 10.07 -12.73
CA HIS A 136 -1.45 10.86 -12.00
C HIS A 136 -0.03 10.32 -12.23
N TYR A 137 0.17 9.01 -12.06
CA TYR A 137 1.47 8.39 -12.36
C TYR A 137 1.91 8.60 -13.80
N SER A 138 1.00 8.34 -14.75
CA SER A 138 1.30 8.45 -16.18
C SER A 138 1.59 9.88 -16.60
N ALA A 139 0.82 10.87 -16.08
CA ALA A 139 1.05 12.29 -16.32
C ALA A 139 2.40 12.74 -15.74
N GLY A 140 2.71 12.36 -14.49
CA GLY A 140 3.99 12.66 -13.87
C GLY A 140 5.17 12.10 -14.65
N MET A 141 5.06 10.85 -15.13
CA MET A 141 6.10 10.22 -15.96
C MET A 141 6.19 10.88 -17.36
N ALA A 142 5.08 11.35 -17.94
CA ALA A 142 5.10 12.12 -19.17
C ALA A 142 5.85 13.44 -18.98
N TYR A 143 5.52 14.21 -17.96
CA TYR A 143 6.21 15.47 -17.63
C TYR A 143 7.69 15.27 -17.34
N LEU A 144 8.05 14.21 -16.59
CA LEU A 144 9.46 13.86 -16.35
C LEU A 144 10.23 13.63 -17.67
N ASN A 145 9.60 12.93 -18.60
CA ASN A 145 10.16 12.67 -19.91
C ASN A 145 10.23 13.90 -20.83
N MET A 146 9.39 14.90 -20.63
CA MET A 146 9.39 16.18 -21.31
C MET A 146 10.32 17.21 -20.63
N ASN A 147 11.01 16.84 -19.58
CA ASN A 147 11.87 17.70 -18.73
C ASN A 147 11.10 18.82 -18.01
N GLU A 148 9.80 18.65 -17.79
CA GLU A 148 8.96 19.54 -16.99
C GLU A 148 8.92 19.04 -15.53
N TYR A 149 10.05 19.16 -14.83
CA TYR A 149 10.32 18.46 -13.59
C TYR A 149 9.43 18.89 -12.43
N GLU A 150 9.10 20.18 -12.30
CA GLU A 150 8.18 20.68 -11.28
C GLU A 150 6.80 20.03 -11.42
N LYS A 151 6.27 20.00 -12.66
CA LYS A 151 4.98 19.32 -12.91
C LYS A 151 5.07 17.81 -12.67
N ALA A 152 6.19 17.19 -13.03
CA ALA A 152 6.40 15.77 -12.74
C ALA A 152 6.29 15.49 -11.25
N VAL A 153 6.86 16.35 -10.39
CA VAL A 153 6.75 16.25 -8.94
C VAL A 153 5.29 16.34 -8.50
N ASP A 154 4.56 17.41 -8.93
CA ASP A 154 3.17 17.62 -8.54
C ASP A 154 2.29 16.39 -8.82
N TYR A 155 2.39 15.83 -10.02
CA TYR A 155 1.57 14.66 -10.38
C TYR A 155 2.02 13.34 -9.74
N LEU A 156 3.34 13.12 -9.55
CA LEU A 156 3.83 11.91 -8.92
C LEU A 156 3.59 11.87 -7.40
N GLU A 157 3.54 13.03 -6.73
CA GLU A 157 3.20 13.11 -5.31
C GLU A 157 1.75 12.72 -5.04
N ASP A 158 0.83 13.06 -5.97
CA ASP A 158 -0.58 12.70 -5.88
C ASP A 158 -0.87 11.22 -6.19
N PHE A 159 0.10 10.49 -6.74
CA PHE A 159 -0.03 9.06 -6.98
C PHE A 159 0.30 8.23 -5.74
N SER A 160 -0.52 7.23 -5.44
CA SER A 160 -0.24 6.24 -4.40
C SER A 160 -0.54 4.82 -4.86
N SER A 161 0.33 3.87 -4.51
CA SER A 161 0.13 2.46 -4.83
C SER A 161 0.90 1.57 -3.86
N ASP A 162 0.26 0.47 -3.44
CA ASP A 162 0.89 -0.63 -2.69
C ASP A 162 1.57 -1.64 -3.61
N ASP A 163 1.43 -1.49 -4.94
CA ASP A 163 2.11 -2.34 -5.92
C ASP A 163 3.63 -2.17 -5.80
N ALA A 164 4.34 -3.28 -5.73
CA ALA A 164 5.77 -3.31 -5.48
C ALA A 164 6.60 -2.63 -6.57
N VAL A 165 6.10 -2.61 -7.81
CA VAL A 165 6.80 -2.00 -8.95
C VAL A 165 6.36 -0.56 -9.15
N LEU A 166 5.05 -0.31 -9.31
CA LEU A 166 4.54 1.03 -9.58
C LEU A 166 4.82 2.02 -8.44
N GLY A 167 4.63 1.58 -7.18
CA GLY A 167 4.93 2.42 -6.02
C GLY A 167 6.43 2.77 -5.91
N ALA A 168 7.32 1.81 -6.20
CA ALA A 168 8.75 2.08 -6.25
C ALA A 168 9.14 2.98 -7.44
N LEU A 169 8.54 2.76 -8.63
CA LEU A 169 8.81 3.58 -9.82
C LEU A 169 8.35 5.02 -9.64
N SER A 170 7.20 5.27 -9.00
CA SER A 170 6.75 6.63 -8.70
C SER A 170 7.71 7.37 -7.78
N LYS A 171 8.11 6.74 -6.66
CA LYS A 171 9.12 7.31 -5.74
C LYS A 171 10.46 7.55 -6.44
N GLY A 172 10.88 6.61 -7.27
CA GLY A 172 12.08 6.76 -8.06
C GLY A 172 11.99 7.87 -9.10
N GLY A 173 10.81 8.07 -9.71
CA GLY A 173 10.53 9.18 -10.63
C GLY A 173 10.58 10.54 -9.92
N LEU A 174 10.06 10.64 -8.69
CA LEU A 174 10.25 11.82 -7.84
C LEU A 174 11.74 12.08 -7.58
N GLY A 175 12.50 11.05 -7.22
CA GLY A 175 13.95 11.16 -7.08
C GLY A 175 14.63 11.67 -8.35
N ASP A 176 14.23 11.18 -9.52
CA ASP A 176 14.77 11.63 -10.81
C ASP A 176 14.43 13.11 -11.06
N ALA A 177 13.19 13.53 -10.79
CA ALA A 177 12.78 14.93 -10.95
C ALA A 177 13.58 15.86 -10.02
N PHE A 178 13.71 15.52 -8.74
CA PHE A 178 14.49 16.31 -7.78
C PHE A 178 15.98 16.38 -8.12
N MET A 179 16.56 15.32 -8.66
CA MET A 179 17.95 15.37 -9.20
C MET A 179 18.07 16.41 -10.29
N GLN A 180 17.15 16.46 -11.24
CA GLN A 180 17.16 17.41 -12.34
C GLN A 180 16.92 18.85 -11.88
N LEU A 181 16.19 19.04 -10.79
CA LEU A 181 15.99 20.33 -10.13
C LEU A 181 17.20 20.77 -9.28
N GLY A 182 18.27 19.98 -9.24
CA GLY A 182 19.45 20.25 -8.42
C GLY A 182 19.26 20.04 -6.92
N GLN A 183 18.22 19.31 -6.52
CA GLN A 183 17.86 19.02 -5.13
C GLN A 183 18.28 17.59 -4.77
N ALA A 184 19.59 17.33 -4.83
CA ALA A 184 20.15 15.99 -4.64
C ALA A 184 19.85 15.36 -3.27
N ALA A 185 19.70 16.18 -2.20
CA ALA A 185 19.37 15.67 -0.88
C ALA A 185 17.94 15.13 -0.82
N ASP A 186 16.97 15.80 -1.46
CA ASP A 186 15.58 15.35 -1.55
C ASP A 186 15.48 14.13 -2.46
N ALA A 187 16.18 14.15 -3.59
CA ALA A 187 16.28 13.00 -4.50
C ALA A 187 16.77 11.72 -3.79
N LEU A 188 17.80 11.85 -2.96
CA LEU A 188 18.30 10.71 -2.19
C LEU A 188 17.21 10.15 -1.27
N GLY A 189 16.45 11.02 -0.59
CA GLY A 189 15.34 10.61 0.26
C GLY A 189 14.25 9.84 -0.49
N TYR A 190 13.91 10.25 -1.71
CA TYR A 190 12.95 9.55 -2.56
C TYR A 190 13.49 8.22 -3.09
N TYR A 191 14.76 8.14 -3.45
CA TYR A 191 15.36 6.84 -3.81
C TYR A 191 15.39 5.87 -2.62
N GLU A 192 15.69 6.34 -1.41
CA GLU A 192 15.60 5.52 -0.19
C GLU A 192 14.18 5.00 0.06
N GLN A 193 13.14 5.83 -0.19
CA GLN A 193 11.75 5.40 -0.14
C GLN A 193 11.43 4.36 -1.23
N ALA A 194 11.94 4.53 -2.45
CA ALA A 194 11.77 3.56 -3.54
C ALA A 194 12.42 2.20 -3.21
N ILE A 195 13.61 2.21 -2.59
CA ILE A 195 14.34 1.02 -2.14
C ILE A 195 13.54 0.26 -1.08
N SER A 196 12.89 0.98 -0.16
CA SER A 196 12.14 0.38 0.96
C SER A 196 10.72 -0.04 0.59
N HIS A 197 10.20 0.42 -0.55
CA HIS A 197 8.85 0.10 -1.02
C HIS A 197 8.80 -1.32 -1.61
N ASN A 198 8.42 -2.31 -0.80
CA ASN A 198 8.28 -3.70 -1.24
C ASN A 198 9.49 -4.20 -2.07
N ALA A 199 10.66 -4.27 -1.42
CA ALA A 199 11.92 -4.63 -2.07
C ALA A 199 11.80 -5.86 -3.00
N ASN A 200 12.31 -5.74 -4.23
CA ASN A 200 12.19 -6.74 -5.28
C ASN A 200 13.41 -6.71 -6.22
N GLU A 201 13.56 -7.77 -6.99
CA GLU A 201 14.72 -7.95 -7.91
C GLU A 201 14.75 -6.96 -9.10
N PHE A 202 13.66 -6.25 -9.38
CA PHE A 202 13.52 -5.38 -10.54
C PHE A 202 13.81 -3.90 -10.23
N THR A 203 13.18 -3.36 -9.19
CA THR A 203 13.29 -1.92 -8.87
C THR A 203 14.36 -1.62 -7.83
N THR A 204 14.57 -2.52 -6.86
CA THR A 204 15.49 -2.27 -5.75
C THR A 204 16.93 -2.05 -6.19
N PRO A 205 17.55 -2.88 -7.04
CA PRO A 205 18.93 -2.65 -7.47
C PRO A 205 19.08 -1.35 -8.26
N LYS A 206 18.11 -0.99 -9.09
CA LYS A 206 18.08 0.27 -9.85
C LYS A 206 18.11 1.49 -8.92
N PHE A 207 17.29 1.50 -7.87
CA PHE A 207 17.24 2.65 -6.97
C PHE A 207 18.37 2.65 -5.95
N LEU A 208 18.91 1.50 -5.56
CA LEU A 208 20.19 1.41 -4.83
C LEU A 208 21.34 2.05 -5.63
N TYR A 209 21.40 1.78 -6.92
CA TYR A 209 22.40 2.38 -7.80
C TYR A 209 22.27 3.90 -7.86
N LYS A 210 21.04 4.41 -8.11
CA LYS A 210 20.76 5.85 -8.15
C LYS A 210 21.05 6.52 -6.80
N ALA A 211 20.62 5.93 -5.70
CA ALA A 211 20.93 6.42 -4.35
C ALA A 211 22.44 6.47 -4.09
N GLY A 212 23.17 5.46 -4.54
CA GLY A 212 24.62 5.42 -4.42
C GLY A 212 25.32 6.53 -5.18
N ILE A 213 24.93 6.79 -6.42
CA ILE A 213 25.47 7.89 -7.24
C ILE A 213 25.14 9.25 -6.59
N THR A 214 23.89 9.45 -6.16
CA THR A 214 23.47 10.68 -5.50
C THR A 214 24.22 10.91 -4.18
N ALA A 215 24.45 9.84 -3.41
CA ALA A 215 25.23 9.92 -2.18
C ALA A 215 26.71 10.30 -2.45
N LEU A 216 27.33 9.81 -3.54
CA LEU A 216 28.66 10.26 -3.95
C LEU A 216 28.67 11.75 -4.31
N GLU A 217 27.68 12.24 -5.03
CA GLU A 217 27.54 13.66 -5.36
C GLU A 217 27.43 14.54 -4.11
N LEU A 218 26.76 14.03 -3.09
CA LEU A 218 26.62 14.68 -1.79
C LEU A 218 27.85 14.48 -0.86
N ASN A 219 28.92 13.85 -1.34
CA ASN A 219 30.11 13.45 -0.55
C ASN A 219 29.76 12.55 0.66
N GLN A 220 28.68 11.78 0.59
CA GLN A 220 28.26 10.80 1.60
C GLN A 220 28.83 9.40 1.24
N ASN A 221 30.16 9.29 1.18
CA ASN A 221 30.85 8.11 0.65
C ASN A 221 30.51 6.81 1.39
N ASP A 222 30.33 6.85 2.71
CA ASP A 222 29.95 5.66 3.50
C ASP A 222 28.55 5.15 3.14
N LYS A 223 27.59 6.06 2.92
CA LYS A 223 26.27 5.68 2.44
C LYS A 223 26.33 5.09 1.03
N ALA A 224 27.05 5.75 0.12
CA ALA A 224 27.24 5.27 -1.24
C ALA A 224 27.83 3.85 -1.26
N LEU A 225 28.86 3.61 -0.46
CA LEU A 225 29.48 2.30 -0.29
C LEU A 225 28.45 1.25 0.19
N GLY A 226 27.61 1.61 1.15
CA GLY A 226 26.56 0.73 1.65
C GLY A 226 25.55 0.32 0.57
N TYR A 227 25.09 1.27 -0.26
CA TYR A 227 24.16 0.97 -1.36
C TYR A 227 24.78 0.08 -2.42
N PHE A 228 26.01 0.37 -2.86
CA PHE A 228 26.71 -0.43 -3.86
C PHE A 228 27.03 -1.84 -3.36
N GLN A 229 27.39 -1.98 -2.09
CA GLN A 229 27.64 -3.28 -1.47
C GLN A 229 26.37 -4.13 -1.44
N ARG A 230 25.22 -3.54 -1.11
CA ARG A 230 23.92 -4.23 -1.17
C ARG A 230 23.58 -4.74 -2.58
N ILE A 231 23.86 -3.97 -3.63
CA ILE A 231 23.69 -4.46 -5.02
C ILE A 231 24.55 -5.70 -5.24
N LYS A 232 25.82 -5.66 -4.85
CA LYS A 232 26.77 -6.76 -5.04
C LYS A 232 26.33 -8.03 -4.31
N ASP A 233 25.88 -7.87 -3.06
CA ASP A 233 25.63 -9.00 -2.16
C ASP A 233 24.21 -9.58 -2.33
N GLU A 234 23.20 -8.71 -2.49
CA GLU A 234 21.79 -9.10 -2.55
C GLU A 234 21.28 -9.27 -4.00
N PHE A 235 21.79 -8.49 -4.96
CA PHE A 235 21.29 -8.41 -6.33
C PHE A 235 22.38 -8.70 -7.39
N SER A 236 23.22 -9.68 -7.14
CA SER A 236 24.39 -10.00 -7.99
C SER A 236 24.07 -10.38 -9.44
N LYS A 237 22.77 -10.63 -9.76
CA LYS A 237 22.30 -10.96 -11.11
C LYS A 237 21.68 -9.76 -11.83
N SER A 238 21.53 -8.60 -11.18
CA SER A 238 20.99 -7.40 -11.81
C SER A 238 21.98 -6.78 -12.80
N ASP A 239 21.47 -5.96 -13.71
CA ASP A 239 22.31 -5.23 -14.67
C ASP A 239 23.25 -4.25 -13.95
N GLU A 240 22.77 -3.63 -12.86
CA GLU A 240 23.56 -2.71 -12.05
C GLU A 240 24.78 -3.39 -11.40
N ALA A 241 24.68 -4.67 -11.06
CA ALA A 241 25.77 -5.44 -10.46
C ALA A 241 26.99 -5.60 -11.39
N GLN A 242 26.79 -5.55 -12.71
CA GLN A 242 27.87 -5.80 -13.68
C GLN A 242 29.03 -4.80 -13.58
N THR A 243 28.77 -3.58 -13.17
CA THR A 243 29.76 -2.49 -13.07
C THR A 243 29.98 -2.00 -11.64
N ILE A 244 29.36 -2.61 -10.67
CA ILE A 244 29.26 -2.08 -9.30
C ILE A 244 30.60 -2.00 -8.57
N ASP A 245 31.56 -2.87 -8.92
CA ASP A 245 32.90 -2.88 -8.30
C ASP A 245 33.68 -1.59 -8.54
N ALA A 246 33.48 -0.94 -9.69
CA ALA A 246 34.06 0.36 -9.98
C ALA A 246 33.53 1.45 -9.02
N PHE A 247 32.21 1.46 -8.78
CA PHE A 247 31.57 2.42 -7.89
C PHE A 247 31.91 2.16 -6.42
N ILE A 248 32.06 0.91 -6.02
CA ILE A 248 32.60 0.53 -4.70
C ILE A 248 34.03 1.08 -4.53
N GLY A 249 34.83 0.99 -5.58
CA GLY A 249 36.18 1.58 -5.60
C GLY A 249 36.17 3.10 -5.44
N MET A 250 35.27 3.81 -6.16
CA MET A 250 35.12 5.25 -6.07
C MET A 250 34.69 5.68 -4.66
N ALA A 251 33.68 5.04 -4.07
CA ALA A 251 33.23 5.33 -2.73
C ALA A 251 34.31 5.14 -1.65
N LYS A 252 35.20 4.16 -1.83
CA LYS A 252 36.34 3.93 -0.92
C LYS A 252 37.45 4.93 -1.08
N SER A 253 37.68 5.47 -2.28
CA SER A 253 38.78 6.41 -2.54
C SER A 253 38.44 7.85 -2.15
N GLY A 254 37.18 8.17 -1.95
CA GLY A 254 36.75 9.48 -1.51
C GLY A 254 36.73 9.69 0.02
N ASN A 255 37.14 8.66 0.77
CA ASN A 255 37.25 8.69 2.25
C ASN A 255 38.70 8.96 2.68
#